data_6c2705d1dc16c203b081b2da93971b5a
#
_entry.id   6c2705d1dc16c203b081b2da93971b5a
#
_cell.length_a   1.000
_cell.length_b   1.000
_cell.length_c   1.000
_cell.angle_alpha   90.00
_cell.angle_beta   90.00
_cell.angle_gamma   90.00
#
_symmetry.space_group_name_H-M   'P 1'
#
loop_
_entity.id
_entity.type
_entity.pdbx_description
1 polymer ?
#
loop_
_entity_poly.entity_id
_entity_poly.type
_entity_poly.pdbx_seq_one_letter_code
_entity_poly.pdbx_strand_id
1 'polypeptide(L)' 'MRIEFDGGTLLLREASEDVPYAEWDDRVEEYRAPAYRYRSLLE' A
#
# COMPACT_ATOMS: atom_id res chain seq x y z
N MET A 1 -1.05 6.00 -8.38
CA MET A 1 -0.90 4.84 -7.46
C MET A 1 -1.93 3.79 -7.80
N ARG A 2 -1.53 2.54 -7.77
CA ARG A 2 -2.44 1.44 -8.03
C ARG A 2 -2.45 0.51 -6.81
N ILE A 3 -3.64 0.14 -6.34
CA ILE A 3 -3.80 -0.69 -5.15
C ILE A 3 -4.20 -2.10 -5.55
N GLU A 4 -3.44 -3.09 -5.09
CA GLU A 4 -3.75 -4.50 -5.32
C GLU A 4 -3.87 -5.20 -3.98
N PHE A 5 -4.86 -6.08 -3.86
CA PHE A 5 -5.01 -6.89 -2.66
C PHE A 5 -4.04 -8.08 -2.72
N ASP A 6 -3.34 -8.31 -1.64
CA ASP A 6 -2.34 -9.38 -1.58
C ASP A 6 -2.34 -10.00 -0.19
N GLY A 7 -3.12 -11.07 -0.03
CA GLY A 7 -3.10 -11.88 1.18
C GLY A 7 -3.36 -11.11 2.47
N GLY A 8 -4.38 -10.27 2.50
CA GLY A 8 -4.73 -9.51 3.69
C GLY A 8 -4.03 -8.18 3.82
N THR A 9 -3.17 -7.85 2.86
CA THR A 9 -2.52 -6.55 2.81
C THR A 9 -2.79 -5.90 1.45
N LEU A 10 -2.44 -4.63 1.33
CA LEU A 10 -2.55 -3.89 0.08
C LEU A 10 -1.15 -3.65 -0.45
N LEU A 11 -0.95 -3.95 -1.73
CA LEU A 11 0.29 -3.65 -2.41
C LEU A 11 0.05 -2.36 -3.19
N LEU A 12 0.86 -1.35 -2.92
CA LEU A 12 0.68 -0.01 -3.50
C LEU A 12 1.71 0.20 -4.57
N ARG A 13 1.30 0.03 -5.82
CA ARG A 13 2.21 0.19 -6.95
C ARG A 13 2.30 1.64 -7.37
N GLU A 14 3.51 2.07 -7.69
CA GLU A 14 3.77 3.44 -8.11
C GLU A 14 3.35 4.46 -7.06
N ALA A 15 3.47 4.09 -5.79
CA ALA A 15 3.15 4.98 -4.70
C ALA A 15 4.37 5.80 -4.31
N SER A 16 4.13 7.02 -3.85
CA SER A 16 5.20 7.85 -3.33
C SER A 16 5.34 7.64 -1.83
N GLU A 17 6.43 8.13 -1.26
CA GLU A 17 6.67 8.03 0.17
C GLU A 17 5.69 8.85 1.00
N ASP A 18 4.90 9.70 0.35
CA ASP A 18 3.91 10.54 1.02
C ASP A 18 2.61 9.81 1.35
N VAL A 19 2.43 8.59 0.86
CA VAL A 19 1.19 7.85 1.08
C VAL A 19 1.08 7.47 2.56
N PRO A 20 -0.02 7.82 3.23
CA PRO A 20 -0.19 7.47 4.64
C PRO A 20 -0.41 5.98 4.83
N TYR A 21 -0.04 5.48 6.01
CA TYR A 21 -0.24 4.09 6.41
C TYR A 21 0.57 3.08 5.60
N ALA A 22 1.47 3.52 4.76
CA ALA A 22 2.25 2.66 3.89
C ALA A 22 3.62 2.37 4.47
N GLU A 23 4.10 1.14 4.28
CA GLU A 23 5.43 0.74 4.69
C GLU A 23 6.14 0.15 3.49
N TRP A 24 7.43 0.45 3.37
CA TRP A 24 8.23 -0.05 2.27
C TRP A 24 8.54 -1.54 2.45
N ASP A 25 8.40 -2.31 1.39
CA ASP A 25 8.72 -3.74 1.38
C ASP A 25 9.82 -4.00 0.35
N ASP A 26 11.04 -4.24 0.82
CA ASP A 26 12.20 -4.46 -0.04
C ASP A 26 12.08 -5.69 -0.92
N ARG A 27 11.29 -6.68 -0.49
CA ARG A 27 11.18 -7.93 -1.24
C ARG A 27 10.48 -7.75 -2.57
N VAL A 28 9.59 -6.79 -2.64
CA VAL A 28 8.84 -6.51 -3.87
C VAL A 28 9.12 -5.09 -4.38
N GLU A 29 9.91 -4.33 -3.64
CA GLU A 29 10.24 -2.95 -4.00
C GLU A 29 9.01 -2.10 -4.21
N GLU A 30 8.03 -2.25 -3.32
CA GLU A 30 6.79 -1.50 -3.36
C GLU A 30 6.33 -1.20 -1.94
N TYR A 31 5.43 -0.25 -1.80
CA TYR A 31 4.85 0.04 -0.50
C TYR A 31 3.69 -0.92 -0.22
N ARG A 32 3.48 -1.23 1.05
CA ARG A 32 2.38 -2.05 1.51
C ARG A 32 1.62 -1.33 2.61
N ALA A 33 0.34 -1.66 2.74
CA ALA A 33 -0.51 -1.13 3.81
C ALA A 33 -1.46 -2.23 4.26
N PRO A 34 -1.93 -2.18 5.52
CA PRO A 34 -2.95 -3.14 5.97
C PRO A 34 -4.23 -2.98 5.17
N ALA A 35 -4.90 -4.10 4.87
CA ALA A 35 -6.12 -4.06 4.07
C ALA A 35 -7.21 -3.20 4.71
N TYR A 36 -7.26 -3.15 6.04
CA TYR A 36 -8.28 -2.36 6.73
C TYR A 36 -8.09 -0.85 6.55
N ARG A 37 -6.96 -0.42 5.98
CA ARG A 37 -6.71 0.99 5.68
C ARG A 37 -7.16 1.40 4.29
N TYR A 38 -7.79 0.50 3.56
CA TYR A 38 -8.17 0.77 2.17
C TYR A 38 -8.98 2.06 2.03
N ARG A 39 -10.00 2.23 2.88
CA ARG A 39 -10.82 3.43 2.81
C ARG A 39 -10.03 4.70 3.12
N SER A 40 -9.14 4.62 4.10
CA SER A 40 -8.31 5.76 4.46
C SER A 40 -7.41 6.19 3.31
N LEU A 41 -6.91 5.23 2.54
CA LEU A 41 -6.05 5.53 1.41
C LEU A 41 -6.80 6.20 0.27
N LEU A 42 -8.11 5.94 0.15
CA LEU A 42 -8.93 6.54 -0.89
C LEU A 42 -9.44 7.92 -0.55
N GLU A 43 -9.37 8.30 0.70
CA GLU A 43 -9.77 9.64 1.16
C GLU A 43 -8.63 10.64 0.98
#